data_4eec5bc91e0396fc785ac15f4e5d445a
#
_entry.id   4eec5bc91e0396fc785ac15f4e5d445a
#
_cell.length_a   1.000
_cell.length_b   1.000
_cell.length_c   1.000
_cell.angle_alpha   90.00
_cell.angle_beta   90.00
_cell.angle_gamma   90.00
#
_symmetry.space_group_name_H-M   'P 1'
#
loop_
_entity.id
_entity.type
_entity.pdbx_description
1 polymer ?
#
loop_
_entity_poly.entity_id
_entity_poly.type
_entity_poly.pdbx_seq_one_letter_code
_entity_poly.pdbx_strand_id
1 'polypeptide(L)'
;MKYFDLLNLKSKYTQVLQQIVTMEEQDTKNIYLSECAQNVSKLFASYYFDKKATTIIYITPSIYEASRAYEILLDMLGTDKVSFFPVEEFISSELVATSEAFRLARMLTIYHIVNEIPQVIVTNTEGLTRQLMPKSKLKEAILRYRTNDSVKRENLIENLIIRGYKKVSITSTSGTFSVRGSLIDVFPINENQPVRINFFDDEIETIKKIDVETQMSTEKIHEIEIFPLYEIYYEKSQIEDIKKRILKENQLSDRIHIALENIENYQNLEQLYMYMPYITNCYQPLIRLIEKPICFYEDYQSCIEHEKVMMMEISEYLIQTKAKVEQHFFVELKEVLYDSKLNIFTSLFRNALHDVKLDYHYPLETLNCFEYNNNIKSMLEDLKANANKCYLVTHTDEKKLMFLQETFKANN
;
A
#
# COMPACT_ATOMS: atom_id res chain seq x y z
N MET A 1 15.45 -21.98 11.42
CA MET A 1 14.64 -22.76 10.47
C MET A 1 13.82 -21.77 9.70
N LYS A 2 14.02 -21.65 8.38
CA LYS A 2 13.21 -20.73 7.58
C LYS A 2 11.78 -21.27 7.50
N TYR A 3 10.77 -20.41 7.52
CA TYR A 3 9.34 -20.80 7.43
C TYR A 3 9.06 -21.82 6.33
N PHE A 4 9.78 -21.71 5.23
CA PHE A 4 9.65 -22.56 4.06
C PHE A 4 10.19 -23.98 4.24
N ASP A 5 11.05 -24.21 5.24
CA ASP A 5 11.54 -25.57 5.57
C ASP A 5 10.40 -26.43 6.20
N LEU A 6 9.40 -25.76 6.80
CA LEU A 6 8.21 -26.43 7.36
C LEU A 6 7.23 -26.89 6.26
N LEU A 7 7.14 -26.17 5.15
CA LEU A 7 6.33 -26.59 4.00
C LEU A 7 6.90 -27.87 3.37
N ASN A 8 8.21 -28.06 3.43
CA ASN A 8 8.87 -29.27 2.93
C ASN A 8 8.53 -30.53 3.77
N LEU A 9 7.98 -30.38 4.98
CA LEU A 9 7.56 -31.49 5.82
C LEU A 9 6.25 -32.14 5.40
N LYS A 10 5.42 -31.47 4.56
CA LYS A 10 4.15 -32.01 4.04
C LYS A 10 4.16 -32.02 2.52
N SER A 11 4.47 -33.17 1.94
CA SER A 11 4.65 -33.35 0.48
C SER A 11 3.48 -32.85 -0.39
N LYS A 12 2.21 -32.94 0.09
CA LYS A 12 1.01 -32.50 -0.65
C LYS A 12 1.02 -31.01 -0.93
N TYR A 13 1.27 -30.15 0.08
CA TYR A 13 1.25 -28.70 -0.07
C TYR A 13 2.47 -28.19 -0.83
N THR A 14 3.63 -28.80 -0.62
CA THR A 14 4.84 -28.47 -1.37
C THR A 14 4.68 -28.74 -2.86
N GLN A 15 4.05 -29.86 -3.22
CA GLN A 15 3.77 -30.17 -4.64
C GLN A 15 2.84 -29.14 -5.27
N VAL A 16 1.74 -28.75 -4.60
CA VAL A 16 0.82 -27.72 -5.09
C VAL A 16 1.55 -26.40 -5.27
N LEU A 17 2.36 -25.97 -4.28
CA LEU A 17 3.14 -24.73 -4.36
C LEU A 17 4.16 -24.75 -5.51
N GLN A 18 4.90 -25.86 -5.69
CA GLN A 18 5.85 -26.01 -6.79
C GLN A 18 5.12 -25.99 -8.14
N GLN A 19 3.95 -26.62 -8.24
CA GLN A 19 3.14 -26.58 -9.43
C GLN A 19 2.68 -25.14 -9.75
N ILE A 20 2.18 -24.39 -8.77
CA ILE A 20 1.77 -23.00 -8.97
C ILE A 20 2.94 -22.14 -9.48
N VAL A 21 4.14 -22.31 -8.90
CA VAL A 21 5.34 -21.59 -9.34
C VAL A 21 5.74 -21.95 -10.77
N THR A 22 5.53 -23.19 -11.22
CA THR A 22 5.85 -23.63 -12.58
C THR A 22 4.74 -23.30 -13.59
N MET A 23 3.48 -23.24 -13.15
CA MET A 23 2.33 -22.93 -14.02
C MET A 23 2.35 -21.50 -14.55
N GLU A 24 3.01 -20.57 -13.85
CA GLU A 24 3.24 -19.21 -14.35
C GLU A 24 3.90 -19.19 -15.73
N GLU A 25 4.66 -20.22 -16.07
CA GLU A 25 5.38 -20.37 -17.34
C GLU A 25 4.47 -20.97 -18.44
N GLN A 26 3.27 -21.46 -18.10
CA GLN A 26 2.39 -22.26 -18.97
C GLN A 26 1.13 -21.53 -19.43
N ASP A 27 1.14 -20.22 -19.56
CA ASP A 27 -0.05 -19.44 -20.00
C ASP A 27 -1.30 -19.61 -19.10
N THR A 28 -1.09 -20.10 -17.85
CA THR A 28 -2.11 -20.27 -16.82
C THR A 28 -2.46 -18.92 -16.22
N LYS A 29 -3.75 -18.60 -16.13
CA LYS A 29 -4.21 -17.31 -15.58
C LYS A 29 -4.89 -17.41 -14.22
N ASN A 30 -5.70 -18.44 -13.99
CA ASN A 30 -6.62 -18.49 -12.85
C ASN A 30 -6.52 -19.82 -12.11
N ILE A 31 -6.01 -19.79 -10.88
CA ILE A 31 -5.90 -20.95 -9.99
C ILE A 31 -6.79 -20.74 -8.79
N TYR A 32 -7.57 -21.75 -8.40
CA TYR A 32 -8.40 -21.71 -7.21
C TYR A 32 -7.93 -22.71 -6.17
N LEU A 33 -7.67 -22.22 -4.97
CA LEU A 33 -7.32 -22.99 -3.78
C LEU A 33 -8.50 -22.92 -2.80
N SER A 34 -9.38 -23.93 -2.84
CA SER A 34 -10.50 -24.02 -1.90
C SER A 34 -10.11 -24.73 -0.62
N GLU A 35 -10.93 -24.61 0.41
CA GLU A 35 -10.67 -25.19 1.74
C GLU A 35 -9.28 -24.77 2.26
N CYS A 36 -8.94 -23.52 1.94
CA CYS A 36 -7.67 -22.88 2.26
C CYS A 36 -7.86 -21.91 3.42
N ALA A 37 -7.31 -22.25 4.58
CA ALA A 37 -7.30 -21.36 5.73
C ALA A 37 -6.53 -20.08 5.44
N GLN A 38 -6.97 -18.95 5.97
CA GLN A 38 -6.41 -17.62 5.71
C GLN A 38 -4.90 -17.54 5.92
N ASN A 39 -4.37 -18.15 6.98
CA ASN A 39 -2.92 -18.17 7.23
C ASN A 39 -2.14 -19.01 6.21
N VAL A 40 -2.77 -20.03 5.64
CA VAL A 40 -2.17 -20.87 4.58
C VAL A 40 -2.08 -20.07 3.28
N SER A 41 -3.09 -19.25 2.95
CA SER A 41 -3.04 -18.35 1.80
C SER A 41 -1.84 -17.39 1.90
N LYS A 42 -1.65 -16.75 3.07
CA LYS A 42 -0.52 -15.84 3.31
C LYS A 42 0.84 -16.55 3.23
N LEU A 43 0.91 -17.78 3.74
CA LEU A 43 2.10 -18.61 3.63
C LEU A 43 2.43 -18.94 2.17
N PHE A 44 1.41 -19.18 1.33
CA PHE A 44 1.59 -19.43 -0.10
C PHE A 44 2.09 -18.19 -0.84
N ALA A 45 1.53 -17.02 -0.55
CA ALA A 45 1.99 -15.75 -1.11
C ALA A 45 3.45 -15.47 -0.72
N SER A 46 3.79 -15.67 0.56
CA SER A 46 5.16 -15.50 1.07
C SER A 46 6.16 -16.44 0.40
N TYR A 47 5.78 -17.71 0.25
CA TYR A 47 6.62 -18.70 -0.44
C TYR A 47 6.84 -18.34 -1.90
N TYR A 48 5.77 -17.94 -2.59
CA TYR A 48 5.85 -17.54 -3.99
C TYR A 48 6.79 -16.34 -4.18
N PHE A 49 6.66 -15.33 -3.33
CA PHE A 49 7.53 -14.16 -3.33
C PHE A 49 9.00 -14.51 -3.10
N ASP A 50 9.29 -15.38 -2.11
CA ASP A 50 10.67 -15.83 -1.82
C ASP A 50 11.31 -16.56 -3.02
N LYS A 51 10.51 -17.29 -3.81
CA LYS A 51 11.01 -18.04 -4.96
C LYS A 51 11.21 -17.21 -6.21
N LYS A 52 10.33 -16.25 -6.46
CA LYS A 52 10.30 -15.51 -7.75
C LYS A 52 10.81 -14.07 -7.63
N ALA A 53 10.88 -13.50 -6.43
CA ALA A 53 11.23 -12.10 -6.19
C ALA A 53 10.48 -11.12 -7.12
N THR A 54 9.20 -11.40 -7.39
CA THR A 54 8.31 -10.59 -8.23
C THR A 54 7.25 -9.92 -7.36
N THR A 55 6.77 -8.77 -7.78
CA THR A 55 5.71 -8.08 -7.03
C THR A 55 4.42 -8.89 -7.01
N ILE A 56 3.90 -9.10 -5.81
CA ILE A 56 2.63 -9.75 -5.53
C ILE A 56 1.67 -8.71 -4.99
N ILE A 57 0.41 -8.75 -5.43
CA ILE A 57 -0.68 -8.02 -4.80
C ILE A 57 -1.51 -9.04 -4.01
N TYR A 58 -1.61 -8.86 -2.69
CA TYR A 58 -2.46 -9.65 -1.82
C TYR A 58 -3.71 -8.85 -1.48
N ILE A 59 -4.85 -9.32 -1.96
CA ILE A 59 -6.13 -8.62 -1.95
C ILE A 59 -7.08 -9.28 -0.96
N THR A 60 -7.68 -8.47 -0.08
CA THR A 60 -8.70 -8.89 0.88
C THR A 60 -9.99 -8.11 0.66
N PRO A 61 -11.15 -8.60 1.15
CA PRO A 61 -12.42 -7.90 0.99
C PRO A 61 -12.41 -6.49 1.59
N SER A 62 -11.99 -6.36 2.85
CA SER A 62 -12.06 -5.13 3.63
C SER A 62 -10.70 -4.63 4.11
N ILE A 63 -10.63 -3.38 4.54
CA ILE A 63 -9.43 -2.79 5.15
C ILE A 63 -9.04 -3.48 6.47
N TYR A 64 -10.02 -3.99 7.23
CA TYR A 64 -9.77 -4.73 8.47
C TYR A 64 -8.99 -6.02 8.19
N GLU A 65 -9.43 -6.79 7.21
CA GLU A 65 -8.76 -8.02 6.79
C GLU A 65 -7.41 -7.74 6.15
N ALA A 66 -7.29 -6.64 5.38
CA ALA A 66 -6.03 -6.19 4.83
C ALA A 66 -5.02 -5.86 5.93
N SER A 67 -5.42 -5.16 6.99
CA SER A 67 -4.55 -4.84 8.12
C SER A 67 -4.05 -6.10 8.82
N ARG A 68 -4.93 -7.08 9.07
CA ARG A 68 -4.53 -8.38 9.65
C ARG A 68 -3.59 -9.17 8.72
N ALA A 69 -3.88 -9.17 7.42
CA ALA A 69 -3.03 -9.84 6.45
C ALA A 69 -1.65 -9.19 6.36
N TYR A 70 -1.59 -7.85 6.41
CA TYR A 70 -0.35 -7.10 6.42
C TYR A 70 0.54 -7.46 7.61
N GLU A 71 -0.01 -7.48 8.83
CA GLU A 71 0.74 -7.86 10.04
C GLU A 71 1.33 -9.27 9.93
N ILE A 72 0.54 -10.24 9.47
CA ILE A 72 0.99 -11.63 9.32
C ILE A 72 2.08 -11.75 8.24
N LEU A 73 1.90 -11.10 7.10
CA LEU A 73 2.89 -11.12 6.01
C LEU A 73 4.17 -10.38 6.40
N LEU A 74 4.05 -9.29 7.17
CA LEU A 74 5.18 -8.56 7.73
C LEU A 74 6.01 -9.44 8.66
N ASP A 75 5.35 -10.21 9.54
CA ASP A 75 6.00 -11.18 10.43
C ASP A 75 6.72 -12.30 9.64
N MET A 76 6.17 -12.70 8.50
CA MET A 76 6.75 -13.77 7.68
C MET A 76 7.94 -13.32 6.84
N LEU A 77 7.90 -12.11 6.29
CA LEU A 77 8.84 -11.64 5.26
C LEU A 77 9.76 -10.51 5.72
N GLY A 78 9.36 -9.76 6.75
CA GLY A 78 10.06 -8.57 7.23
C GLY A 78 9.60 -7.26 6.56
N THR A 79 9.97 -6.14 7.16
CA THR A 79 9.52 -4.79 6.79
C THR A 79 9.93 -4.36 5.39
N ASP A 80 11.06 -4.85 4.91
CA ASP A 80 11.62 -4.42 3.62
C ASP A 80 10.95 -5.07 2.41
N LYS A 81 10.08 -6.08 2.64
CA LYS A 81 9.48 -6.89 1.59
C LYS A 81 7.97 -6.79 1.50
N VAL A 82 7.33 -6.15 2.47
CA VAL A 82 5.88 -6.04 2.54
C VAL A 82 5.48 -4.57 2.59
N SER A 83 4.59 -4.18 1.70
CA SER A 83 4.02 -2.85 1.64
C SER A 83 2.52 -2.90 1.91
N PHE A 84 1.98 -1.83 2.50
CA PHE A 84 0.56 -1.71 2.80
C PHE A 84 -0.07 -0.59 1.96
N PHE A 85 -1.10 -0.94 1.21
CA PHE A 85 -1.87 0.02 0.40
C PHE A 85 -3.35 0.02 0.86
N PRO A 86 -3.64 0.57 2.05
CA PRO A 86 -5.00 0.60 2.59
C PRO A 86 -5.82 1.71 1.95
N VAL A 87 -7.05 1.40 1.59
CA VAL A 87 -8.06 2.41 1.21
C VAL A 87 -9.24 2.26 2.13
N GLU A 88 -9.60 3.34 2.81
CA GLU A 88 -10.76 3.40 3.69
C GLU A 88 -12.03 3.28 2.85
N GLU A 89 -13.07 2.68 3.43
CA GLU A 89 -14.36 2.55 2.81
C GLU A 89 -14.89 3.93 2.39
N PHE A 90 -15.56 3.97 1.26
CA PHE A 90 -16.16 5.20 0.75
C PHE A 90 -17.30 5.62 1.68
N ILE A 91 -16.97 6.41 2.69
CA ILE A 91 -18.01 7.01 3.54
C ILE A 91 -18.44 8.31 2.88
N SER A 92 -19.73 8.49 2.68
CA SER A 92 -20.38 9.65 2.05
C SER A 92 -20.11 11.00 2.74
N SER A 93 -19.39 11.04 3.84
CA SER A 93 -19.01 12.25 4.52
C SER A 93 -17.69 12.79 3.95
N GLU A 94 -17.75 13.90 3.26
CA GLU A 94 -16.59 14.72 2.82
C GLU A 94 -15.66 15.12 3.98
N LEU A 95 -15.98 14.73 5.20
CA LEU A 95 -15.39 15.18 6.46
C LEU A 95 -14.56 14.10 7.17
N VAL A 96 -14.51 12.86 6.67
CA VAL A 96 -13.63 11.87 7.28
C VAL A 96 -12.20 12.16 6.80
N ALA A 97 -11.44 12.74 7.71
CA ALA A 97 -10.01 12.87 7.54
C ALA A 97 -9.42 11.48 7.30
N THR A 98 -9.00 11.20 6.07
CA THR A 98 -8.25 9.98 5.78
C THR A 98 -7.08 9.89 6.74
N SER A 99 -6.84 8.72 7.31
CA SER A 99 -5.72 8.51 8.23
C SER A 99 -4.42 8.93 7.55
N GLU A 100 -3.70 9.90 8.15
CA GLU A 100 -2.38 10.31 7.65
C GLU A 100 -1.43 9.12 7.54
N ALA A 101 -1.51 8.18 8.48
CA ALA A 101 -0.71 6.95 8.45
C ALA A 101 -1.04 6.09 7.22
N PHE A 102 -2.31 5.93 6.88
CA PHE A 102 -2.71 5.17 5.69
C PHE A 102 -2.29 5.86 4.39
N ARG A 103 -2.44 7.17 4.32
CA ARG A 103 -1.96 7.95 3.17
C ARG A 103 -0.45 7.79 2.97
N LEU A 104 0.33 7.92 4.04
CA LEU A 104 1.79 7.74 3.96
C LEU A 104 2.17 6.31 3.59
N ALA A 105 1.47 5.30 4.10
CA ALA A 105 1.67 3.90 3.71
C ALA A 105 1.40 3.68 2.21
N ARG A 106 0.31 4.26 1.66
CA ARG A 106 0.04 4.21 0.22
C ARG A 106 1.13 4.87 -0.60
N MET A 107 1.57 6.06 -0.19
CA MET A 107 2.61 6.79 -0.92
C MET A 107 3.96 6.06 -0.88
N LEU A 108 4.31 5.41 0.24
CA LEU A 108 5.50 4.56 0.33
C LEU A 108 5.38 3.33 -0.58
N THR A 109 4.21 2.70 -0.63
CA THR A 109 3.93 1.60 -1.57
C THR A 109 4.09 2.05 -3.02
N ILE A 110 3.54 3.23 -3.38
CA ILE A 110 3.70 3.81 -4.72
C ILE A 110 5.18 4.10 -5.01
N TYR A 111 5.95 4.59 -4.03
CA TYR A 111 7.40 4.77 -4.17
C TYR A 111 8.12 3.47 -4.56
N HIS A 112 7.80 2.35 -3.88
CA HIS A 112 8.36 1.05 -4.23
C HIS A 112 7.97 0.61 -5.64
N ILE A 113 6.69 0.79 -6.03
CA ILE A 113 6.21 0.46 -7.38
C ILE A 113 6.92 1.31 -8.46
N VAL A 114 7.06 2.60 -8.22
CA VAL A 114 7.69 3.54 -9.17
C VAL A 114 9.17 3.21 -9.38
N ASN A 115 9.85 2.76 -8.34
CA ASN A 115 11.26 2.34 -8.36
C ASN A 115 11.47 0.86 -8.66
N GLU A 116 10.39 0.14 -8.99
CA GLU A 116 10.44 -1.29 -9.38
C GLU A 116 11.05 -2.20 -8.31
N ILE A 117 10.86 -1.84 -7.04
CA ILE A 117 11.29 -2.64 -5.89
C ILE A 117 10.26 -3.75 -5.67
N PRO A 118 10.62 -5.04 -5.79
CA PRO A 118 9.68 -6.14 -5.59
C PRO A 118 9.12 -6.15 -4.16
N GLN A 119 7.79 -6.25 -4.04
CA GLN A 119 7.07 -6.21 -2.77
C GLN A 119 5.90 -7.19 -2.76
N VAL A 120 5.52 -7.65 -1.58
CA VAL A 120 4.17 -8.15 -1.33
C VAL A 120 3.31 -6.95 -0.91
N ILE A 121 2.49 -6.47 -1.82
CA ILE A 121 1.60 -5.32 -1.58
C ILE A 121 0.29 -5.85 -1.03
N VAL A 122 -0.03 -5.53 0.21
CA VAL A 122 -1.31 -5.90 0.83
C VAL A 122 -2.30 -4.76 0.66
N THR A 123 -3.47 -5.07 0.13
CA THR A 123 -4.53 -4.09 -0.12
C THR A 123 -5.93 -4.71 0.05
N ASN A 124 -6.95 -3.86 0.10
CA ASN A 124 -8.35 -4.26 0.05
C ASN A 124 -8.93 -4.04 -1.34
N THR A 125 -10.19 -4.44 -1.55
CA THR A 125 -10.90 -4.33 -2.82
C THR A 125 -10.86 -2.90 -3.37
N GLU A 126 -11.14 -1.91 -2.52
CA GLU A 126 -11.11 -0.49 -2.87
C GLU A 126 -9.71 -0.03 -3.28
N GLY A 127 -8.67 -0.52 -2.61
CA GLY A 127 -7.29 -0.17 -2.93
C GLY A 127 -6.82 -0.72 -4.27
N LEU A 128 -7.21 -1.95 -4.62
CA LEU A 128 -6.87 -2.56 -5.90
C LEU A 128 -7.46 -1.78 -7.08
N THR A 129 -8.72 -1.37 -6.94
CA THR A 129 -9.53 -0.77 -8.01
C THR A 129 -9.44 0.76 -8.06
N ARG A 130 -8.86 1.40 -7.00
CA ARG A 130 -8.67 2.84 -6.89
C ARG A 130 -7.88 3.42 -8.04
N GLN A 131 -8.41 4.46 -8.64
CA GLN A 131 -7.76 5.19 -9.72
C GLN A 131 -6.61 6.07 -9.19
N LEU A 132 -5.46 5.97 -9.83
CA LEU A 132 -4.22 6.67 -9.47
C LEU A 132 -3.63 7.34 -10.70
N MET A 133 -2.76 8.31 -10.49
CA MET A 133 -1.97 8.90 -11.58
C MET A 133 -1.03 7.87 -12.21
N PRO A 134 -0.75 7.97 -13.52
CA PRO A 134 0.17 7.05 -14.19
C PRO A 134 1.57 7.09 -13.59
N LYS A 135 2.29 5.97 -13.64
CA LYS A 135 3.67 5.83 -13.15
C LYS A 135 4.61 6.93 -13.69
N SER A 136 4.43 7.35 -14.95
CA SER A 136 5.21 8.45 -15.55
C SER A 136 5.01 9.76 -14.81
N LYS A 137 3.76 10.13 -14.50
CA LYS A 137 3.45 11.36 -13.77
C LYS A 137 3.93 11.33 -12.33
N LEU A 138 3.83 10.18 -11.68
CA LEU A 138 4.39 9.97 -10.35
C LEU A 138 5.92 10.10 -10.34
N LYS A 139 6.61 9.62 -11.38
CA LYS A 139 8.06 9.80 -11.56
C LYS A 139 8.44 11.26 -11.77
N GLU A 140 7.67 12.03 -12.54
CA GLU A 140 7.85 13.47 -12.74
C GLU A 140 7.71 14.26 -11.42
N ALA A 141 6.88 13.78 -10.50
CA ALA A 141 6.66 14.43 -9.21
C ALA A 141 7.83 14.28 -8.22
N ILE A 142 8.75 13.34 -8.45
CA ILE A 142 9.91 13.12 -7.57
C ILE A 142 10.90 14.27 -7.72
N LEU A 143 11.29 14.87 -6.59
CA LEU A 143 12.41 15.83 -6.58
C LEU A 143 13.72 15.06 -6.35
N ARG A 144 14.73 15.45 -7.13
CA ARG A 144 16.10 14.96 -6.97
C ARG A 144 17.03 16.13 -6.83
N TYR A 145 17.82 16.13 -5.77
CA TYR A 145 18.82 17.16 -5.53
C TYR A 145 20.18 16.53 -5.20
N ARG A 146 21.23 17.14 -5.71
CA ARG A 146 22.61 16.72 -5.50
C ARG A 146 23.46 17.85 -4.94
N THR A 147 24.54 17.51 -4.29
CA THR A 147 25.58 18.48 -3.95
C THR A 147 26.11 19.15 -5.23
N ASN A 148 26.32 20.46 -5.17
CA ASN A 148 26.71 21.36 -6.26
C ASN A 148 25.57 21.66 -7.28
N ASP A 149 24.34 21.22 -7.02
CA ASP A 149 23.20 21.67 -7.85
C ASP A 149 22.96 23.17 -7.59
N SER A 150 22.78 23.93 -8.69
CA SER A 150 22.39 25.34 -8.64
C SER A 150 20.86 25.43 -8.60
N VAL A 151 20.33 25.70 -7.43
CA VAL A 151 18.87 25.76 -7.16
C VAL A 151 18.59 26.88 -6.17
N LYS A 152 17.69 27.79 -6.52
CA LYS A 152 17.23 28.80 -5.55
C LYS A 152 16.52 28.10 -4.38
N ARG A 153 16.92 28.48 -3.17
CA ARG A 153 16.32 27.95 -1.94
C ARG A 153 14.81 28.09 -1.92
N GLU A 154 14.26 29.22 -2.40
CA GLU A 154 12.84 29.50 -2.47
C GLU A 154 12.11 28.51 -3.39
N ASN A 155 12.75 28.11 -4.48
CA ASN A 155 12.19 27.10 -5.41
C ASN A 155 12.10 25.72 -4.74
N LEU A 156 13.11 25.35 -3.94
CA LEU A 156 13.04 24.08 -3.18
C LEU A 156 11.90 24.13 -2.16
N ILE A 157 11.72 25.22 -1.44
CA ILE A 157 10.63 25.40 -0.48
C ILE A 157 9.26 25.30 -1.19
N GLU A 158 9.08 26.02 -2.30
CA GLU A 158 7.85 25.95 -3.10
C GLU A 158 7.57 24.53 -3.60
N ASN A 159 8.58 23.84 -4.09
CA ASN A 159 8.51 22.48 -4.55
C ASN A 159 8.11 21.48 -3.43
N LEU A 160 8.58 21.69 -2.20
CA LEU A 160 8.17 20.89 -1.04
C LEU A 160 6.68 21.11 -0.73
N ILE A 161 6.22 22.37 -0.74
CA ILE A 161 4.80 22.70 -0.48
C ILE A 161 3.89 22.05 -1.55
N ILE A 162 4.25 22.18 -2.84
CA ILE A 162 3.51 21.55 -3.94
C ILE A 162 3.39 20.04 -3.77
N ARG A 163 4.38 19.38 -3.16
CA ARG A 163 4.39 17.95 -2.89
C ARG A 163 3.76 17.57 -1.55
N GLY A 164 3.17 18.55 -0.87
CA GLY A 164 2.39 18.37 0.33
C GLY A 164 3.19 18.37 1.64
N TYR A 165 4.49 18.68 1.62
CA TYR A 165 5.29 18.76 2.82
C TYR A 165 4.88 19.94 3.69
N LYS A 166 4.70 19.69 5.00
CA LYS A 166 4.27 20.72 5.97
C LYS A 166 5.48 21.43 6.57
N LYS A 167 5.46 22.77 6.54
CA LYS A 167 6.49 23.57 7.20
C LYS A 167 6.29 23.55 8.72
N VAL A 168 7.36 23.20 9.45
CA VAL A 168 7.40 23.12 10.91
C VAL A 168 8.60 23.88 11.46
N SER A 169 8.66 24.07 12.80
CA SER A 169 9.81 24.68 13.45
C SER A 169 10.99 23.71 13.57
N ILE A 170 10.73 22.42 13.80
CA ILE A 170 11.72 21.34 13.94
C ILE A 170 11.20 20.13 13.17
N THR A 171 12.04 19.58 12.28
CA THR A 171 11.71 18.43 11.45
C THR A 171 11.96 17.14 12.22
N SER A 172 10.92 16.53 12.77
CA SER A 172 10.97 15.29 13.57
C SER A 172 10.08 14.17 13.05
N THR A 173 9.14 14.49 12.18
CA THR A 173 8.19 13.52 11.59
C THR A 173 8.29 13.53 10.07
N SER A 174 8.11 12.36 9.46
CA SER A 174 8.09 12.21 8.01
C SER A 174 7.02 13.11 7.38
N GLY A 175 7.28 13.65 6.19
CA GLY A 175 6.38 14.57 5.50
C GLY A 175 6.47 16.03 5.98
N THR A 176 7.48 16.38 6.78
CA THR A 176 7.69 17.76 7.26
C THR A 176 9.03 18.34 6.79
N PHE A 177 9.11 19.67 6.81
CA PHE A 177 10.36 20.38 6.57
C PHE A 177 10.47 21.64 7.44
N SER A 178 11.70 22.08 7.73
CA SER A 178 11.97 23.32 8.44
C SER A 178 13.03 24.15 7.70
N VAL A 179 13.00 25.47 7.90
CA VAL A 179 13.92 26.42 7.25
C VAL A 179 14.60 27.27 8.31
N ARG A 180 15.93 27.28 8.35
CA ARG A 180 16.74 28.07 9.28
C ARG A 180 17.93 28.69 8.56
N GLY A 181 17.81 29.96 8.19
CA GLY A 181 18.87 30.64 7.44
C GLY A 181 19.14 29.95 6.10
N SER A 182 20.37 29.49 5.87
CA SER A 182 20.75 28.72 4.68
C SER A 182 20.39 27.24 4.72
N LEU A 183 19.83 26.76 5.85
CA LEU A 183 19.55 25.34 6.05
C LEU A 183 18.07 25.03 5.78
N ILE A 184 17.83 23.93 5.04
CA ILE A 184 16.52 23.31 4.91
C ILE A 184 16.67 21.87 5.42
N ASP A 185 15.91 21.55 6.47
CA ASP A 185 15.77 20.18 6.95
C ASP A 185 14.47 19.62 6.39
N VAL A 186 14.50 18.45 5.76
CA VAL A 186 13.33 17.76 5.20
C VAL A 186 13.35 16.31 5.65
N PHE A 187 12.17 15.74 5.96
CA PHE A 187 12.04 14.33 6.27
C PHE A 187 11.16 13.63 5.21
N PRO A 188 11.78 13.13 4.13
CA PRO A 188 11.06 12.41 3.08
C PRO A 188 10.46 11.10 3.60
N ILE A 189 9.35 10.66 2.99
CA ILE A 189 8.68 9.40 3.38
C ILE A 189 9.49 8.15 3.02
N ASN A 190 10.38 8.27 2.06
CA ASN A 190 11.26 7.21 1.59
C ASN A 190 12.61 7.16 2.33
N GLU A 191 12.76 7.96 3.39
CA GLU A 191 13.95 7.99 4.25
C GLU A 191 13.59 7.65 5.69
N ASN A 192 14.53 7.01 6.41
CA ASN A 192 14.37 6.67 7.82
C ASN A 192 14.79 7.81 8.78
N GLN A 193 15.40 8.86 8.24
CA GLN A 193 15.92 9.99 8.98
C GLN A 193 15.72 11.28 8.18
N PRO A 194 15.51 12.43 8.83
CA PRO A 194 15.48 13.71 8.14
C PRO A 194 16.85 14.04 7.56
N VAL A 195 16.84 14.88 6.53
CA VAL A 195 18.02 15.29 5.78
C VAL A 195 18.15 16.79 5.80
N ARG A 196 19.34 17.30 6.09
CA ARG A 196 19.72 18.71 6.07
C ARG A 196 20.39 19.05 4.76
N ILE A 197 19.85 20.01 4.06
CA ILE A 197 20.40 20.60 2.84
C ILE A 197 20.95 21.98 3.22
N ASN A 198 22.24 22.17 3.08
CA ASN A 198 22.90 23.46 3.34
C ASN A 198 23.17 24.18 2.02
N PHE A 199 22.77 25.43 1.94
CA PHE A 199 22.95 26.29 0.79
C PHE A 199 24.09 27.27 1.01
N PHE A 200 24.89 27.48 -0.02
CA PHE A 200 25.76 28.66 -0.16
C PHE A 200 25.24 29.45 -1.39
N ASP A 201 24.64 30.61 -1.14
CA ASP A 201 23.85 31.35 -2.12
C ASP A 201 22.78 30.45 -2.80
N ASP A 202 22.83 30.27 -4.10
CA ASP A 202 21.93 29.45 -4.91
C ASP A 202 22.53 28.05 -5.21
N GLU A 203 23.52 27.59 -4.44
CA GLU A 203 24.16 26.29 -4.63
C GLU A 203 23.98 25.39 -3.40
N ILE A 204 23.68 24.11 -3.62
CA ILE A 204 23.64 23.10 -2.57
C ILE A 204 25.08 22.69 -2.19
N GLU A 205 25.59 23.25 -1.09
CA GLU A 205 26.94 22.97 -0.61
C GLU A 205 27.08 21.57 -0.01
N THR A 206 26.13 21.15 0.83
CA THR A 206 26.17 19.83 1.50
C THR A 206 24.79 19.29 1.76
N ILE A 207 24.68 17.95 1.70
CA ILE A 207 23.50 17.19 2.10
C ILE A 207 23.93 16.21 3.18
N LYS A 208 23.25 16.19 4.34
CA LYS A 208 23.58 15.35 5.49
C LYS A 208 22.32 14.76 6.14
N LYS A 209 22.38 13.52 6.58
CA LYS A 209 21.34 12.96 7.46
C LYS A 209 21.39 13.63 8.83
N ILE A 210 20.26 13.65 9.53
CA ILE A 210 20.10 14.26 10.85
C ILE A 210 19.54 13.20 11.80
N ASP A 211 20.09 13.15 12.99
CA ASP A 211 19.49 12.41 14.08
C ASP A 211 18.25 13.16 14.61
N VAL A 212 17.12 12.45 14.71
CA VAL A 212 15.81 13.05 15.06
C VAL A 212 15.81 13.63 16.48
N GLU A 213 16.48 12.97 17.43
CA GLU A 213 16.46 13.37 18.84
C GLU A 213 17.41 14.54 19.11
N THR A 214 18.64 14.43 18.62
CA THR A 214 19.68 15.43 18.88
C THR A 214 19.68 16.58 17.91
N GLN A 215 19.02 16.44 16.75
CA GLN A 215 19.04 17.39 15.63
C GLN A 215 20.44 17.66 15.06
N MET A 216 21.40 16.77 15.36
CA MET A 216 22.78 16.86 14.88
C MET A 216 22.92 16.14 13.53
N SER A 217 23.75 16.72 12.66
CA SER A 217 24.10 16.07 11.40
C SER A 217 24.97 14.85 11.65
N THR A 218 24.66 13.74 10.98
CA THR A 218 25.34 12.45 11.11
C THR A 218 26.15 12.14 9.86
N GLU A 219 25.56 11.55 8.86
CA GLU A 219 26.18 11.06 7.63
C GLU A 219 26.08 12.08 6.50
N LYS A 220 27.18 12.29 5.74
CA LYS A 220 27.14 13.07 4.50
C LYS A 220 26.72 12.17 3.35
N ILE A 221 25.72 12.63 2.59
CA ILE A 221 25.23 11.98 1.38
C ILE A 221 25.42 12.91 0.17
N HIS A 222 25.39 12.37 -1.05
CA HIS A 222 25.62 13.14 -2.27
C HIS A 222 24.34 13.57 -2.97
N GLU A 223 23.26 12.80 -2.78
CA GLU A 223 21.96 13.08 -3.38
C GLU A 223 20.83 12.72 -2.43
N ILE A 224 19.66 13.31 -2.69
CA ILE A 224 18.42 13.01 -2.00
C ILE A 224 17.28 12.94 -3.02
N GLU A 225 16.41 11.94 -2.85
CA GLU A 225 15.12 11.88 -3.50
C GLU A 225 14.01 12.23 -2.51
N ILE A 226 13.09 13.10 -2.94
CA ILE A 226 11.94 13.52 -2.13
C ILE A 226 10.68 13.14 -2.91
N PHE A 227 9.96 12.15 -2.38
CA PHE A 227 8.72 11.64 -2.96
C PHE A 227 7.52 12.50 -2.54
N PRO A 228 6.51 12.71 -3.39
CA PRO A 228 5.31 13.46 -3.02
C PRO A 228 4.52 12.74 -1.92
N LEU A 229 3.77 13.50 -1.12
CA LEU A 229 2.97 12.98 0.00
C LEU A 229 1.52 12.64 -0.38
N TYR A 230 1.09 12.97 -1.58
CA TYR A 230 -0.26 12.77 -2.07
C TYR A 230 -0.27 12.08 -3.43
N GLU A 231 -1.32 11.34 -3.69
CA GLU A 231 -1.56 10.62 -4.94
C GLU A 231 -1.84 11.55 -6.13
N ILE A 232 -2.08 12.83 -5.84
CA ILE A 232 -2.37 13.89 -6.81
C ILE A 232 -1.20 14.84 -6.89
N TYR A 233 -0.80 15.14 -8.12
CA TYR A 233 0.27 16.07 -8.42
C TYR A 233 -0.09 16.92 -9.65
N TYR A 234 0.15 18.19 -9.58
CA TYR A 234 0.02 19.15 -10.69
C TYR A 234 0.96 20.32 -10.49
N GLU A 235 1.41 20.89 -11.60
CA GLU A 235 2.28 22.06 -11.63
C GLU A 235 1.47 23.35 -11.51
N LYS A 236 2.12 24.41 -11.01
CA LYS A 236 1.52 25.74 -10.87
C LYS A 236 0.95 26.27 -12.19
N SER A 237 1.62 25.99 -13.30
CA SER A 237 1.18 26.36 -14.65
C SER A 237 -0.14 25.72 -15.08
N GLN A 238 -0.56 24.63 -14.43
CA GLN A 238 -1.78 23.88 -14.76
C GLN A 238 -3.02 24.37 -13.99
N ILE A 239 -2.84 25.16 -12.92
CA ILE A 239 -3.91 25.57 -12.01
C ILE A 239 -5.09 26.20 -12.76
N GLU A 240 -4.83 27.20 -13.61
CA GLU A 240 -5.88 27.91 -14.34
C GLU A 240 -6.65 26.99 -15.31
N ASP A 241 -5.97 26.03 -15.92
CA ASP A 241 -6.62 25.06 -16.81
C ASP A 241 -7.46 24.05 -16.03
N ILE A 242 -6.98 23.59 -14.87
CA ILE A 242 -7.74 22.72 -13.96
C ILE A 242 -9.01 23.43 -13.48
N LYS A 243 -8.89 24.67 -13.02
CA LYS A 243 -10.02 25.50 -12.59
C LYS A 243 -11.07 25.66 -13.69
N LYS A 244 -10.64 25.96 -14.94
CA LYS A 244 -11.54 26.06 -16.08
C LYS A 244 -12.28 24.75 -16.36
N ARG A 245 -11.59 23.60 -16.29
CA ARG A 245 -12.24 22.28 -16.47
C ARG A 245 -13.27 21.98 -15.41
N ILE A 246 -12.97 22.25 -14.15
CA ILE A 246 -13.92 22.08 -13.05
C ILE A 246 -15.17 22.96 -13.26
N LEU A 247 -15.00 24.24 -13.53
CA LEU A 247 -16.10 25.20 -13.71
C LEU A 247 -16.94 24.95 -14.94
N LYS A 248 -16.40 24.30 -15.96
CA LYS A 248 -17.14 23.95 -17.18
C LYS A 248 -18.22 22.90 -16.91
N GLU A 249 -17.96 21.94 -15.99
CA GLU A 249 -18.81 20.80 -15.75
C GLU A 249 -19.61 20.90 -14.45
N ASN A 250 -19.18 21.77 -13.52
CA ASN A 250 -19.82 21.92 -12.22
C ASN A 250 -20.42 23.33 -12.05
N GLN A 251 -21.60 23.38 -11.45
CA GLN A 251 -22.16 24.65 -11.01
C GLN A 251 -21.39 25.19 -9.81
N LEU A 252 -21.19 26.49 -9.78
CA LEU A 252 -20.50 27.12 -8.65
C LEU A 252 -21.33 26.94 -7.36
N SER A 253 -20.69 26.36 -6.37
CA SER A 253 -21.22 26.10 -5.04
C SER A 253 -20.10 26.31 -4.03
N ASP A 254 -20.45 26.40 -2.73
CA ASP A 254 -19.45 26.54 -1.67
C ASP A 254 -18.38 25.44 -1.72
N ARG A 255 -18.79 24.22 -2.01
CA ARG A 255 -17.89 23.08 -2.20
C ARG A 255 -16.91 23.28 -3.36
N ILE A 256 -17.41 23.72 -4.51
CA ILE A 256 -16.55 24.00 -5.69
C ILE A 256 -15.61 25.16 -5.38
N HIS A 257 -16.09 26.19 -4.68
CA HIS A 257 -15.26 27.32 -4.28
C HIS A 257 -14.10 26.88 -3.37
N ILE A 258 -14.36 26.07 -2.36
CA ILE A 258 -13.33 25.47 -1.48
C ILE A 258 -12.34 24.63 -2.28
N ALA A 259 -12.83 23.80 -3.20
CA ALA A 259 -11.95 22.97 -4.04
C ALA A 259 -11.01 23.82 -4.92
N LEU A 260 -11.52 24.89 -5.52
CA LEU A 260 -10.72 25.82 -6.34
C LEU A 260 -9.66 26.54 -5.51
N GLU A 261 -10.01 26.94 -4.28
CA GLU A 261 -9.07 27.55 -3.32
C GLU A 261 -8.00 26.57 -2.87
N ASN A 262 -8.38 25.32 -2.55
CA ASN A 262 -7.44 24.25 -2.21
C ASN A 262 -6.47 23.95 -3.36
N ILE A 263 -6.96 23.94 -4.61
CA ILE A 263 -6.12 23.74 -5.81
C ILE A 263 -5.13 24.91 -5.96
N GLU A 264 -5.56 26.14 -5.77
CA GLU A 264 -4.71 27.31 -5.93
C GLU A 264 -3.59 27.37 -4.89
N ASN A 265 -3.89 26.97 -3.66
CA ASN A 265 -2.99 27.08 -2.51
C ASN A 265 -2.29 25.78 -2.12
N TYR A 266 -2.48 24.68 -2.86
CA TYR A 266 -1.96 23.34 -2.51
C TYR A 266 -2.34 22.88 -1.10
N GLN A 267 -3.60 23.13 -0.70
CA GLN A 267 -4.14 22.77 0.60
C GLN A 267 -5.10 21.59 0.48
N ASN A 268 -5.23 20.83 1.57
CA ASN A 268 -6.17 19.71 1.69
C ASN A 268 -6.18 18.79 0.44
N LEU A 269 -4.99 18.44 -0.05
CA LEU A 269 -4.81 17.70 -1.31
C LEU A 269 -5.51 16.33 -1.27
N GLU A 270 -5.72 15.73 -0.10
CA GLU A 270 -6.50 14.50 0.06
C GLU A 270 -7.95 14.66 -0.41
N GLN A 271 -8.56 15.82 -0.18
CA GLN A 271 -9.93 16.11 -0.60
C GLN A 271 -10.04 16.33 -2.13
N LEU A 272 -8.92 16.59 -2.78
CA LEU A 272 -8.87 16.81 -4.22
C LEU A 272 -8.93 15.50 -5.04
N TYR A 273 -8.91 14.34 -4.38
CA TYR A 273 -9.03 13.05 -5.08
C TYR A 273 -10.27 13.00 -5.97
N MET A 274 -11.39 13.56 -5.50
CA MET A 274 -12.63 13.66 -6.25
C MET A 274 -12.54 14.50 -7.54
N TYR A 275 -11.54 15.38 -7.61
CA TYR A 275 -11.29 16.25 -8.77
C TYR A 275 -10.15 15.72 -9.65
N MET A 276 -9.64 14.52 -9.39
CA MET A 276 -8.55 13.93 -10.17
C MET A 276 -8.81 13.91 -11.67
N PRO A 277 -10.02 13.61 -12.20
CA PRO A 277 -10.30 13.67 -13.64
C PRO A 277 -10.12 15.05 -14.27
N TYR A 278 -10.21 16.12 -13.49
CA TYR A 278 -9.94 17.48 -13.96
C TYR A 278 -8.45 17.83 -13.87
N ILE A 279 -7.71 17.17 -12.99
CA ILE A 279 -6.27 17.39 -12.76
C ILE A 279 -5.45 16.64 -13.81
N THR A 280 -5.83 15.40 -14.12
CA THR A 280 -5.17 14.59 -15.13
C THR A 280 -6.17 13.92 -16.07
N ASN A 281 -5.80 13.81 -17.35
CA ASN A 281 -6.60 13.06 -18.33
C ASN A 281 -6.26 11.56 -18.37
N CYS A 282 -5.23 11.16 -17.63
CA CYS A 282 -4.77 9.77 -17.56
C CYS A 282 -4.74 9.35 -16.10
N TYR A 283 -5.50 8.31 -15.79
CA TYR A 283 -5.49 7.63 -14.50
C TYR A 283 -5.68 6.13 -14.73
N GLN A 284 -5.26 5.32 -13.78
CA GLN A 284 -5.30 3.87 -13.89
C GLN A 284 -5.34 3.22 -12.51
N PRO A 285 -5.96 2.02 -12.35
CA PRO A 285 -6.00 1.35 -11.07
C PRO A 285 -4.62 0.89 -10.62
N LEU A 286 -4.46 0.65 -9.30
CA LEU A 286 -3.20 0.23 -8.67
C LEU A 286 -2.52 -0.90 -9.45
N ILE A 287 -3.27 -1.90 -9.85
CA ILE A 287 -2.73 -3.07 -10.56
C ILE A 287 -1.99 -2.71 -11.86
N ARG A 288 -2.45 -1.67 -12.59
CA ARG A 288 -1.82 -1.22 -13.84
C ARG A 288 -0.56 -0.40 -13.64
N LEU A 289 -0.23 0.00 -12.41
CA LEU A 289 1.07 0.59 -12.09
C LEU A 289 2.19 -0.45 -12.10
N ILE A 290 1.84 -1.74 -11.99
CA ILE A 290 2.76 -2.86 -11.89
C ILE A 290 2.68 -3.68 -13.17
N GLU A 291 3.81 -3.99 -13.77
CA GLU A 291 3.84 -4.80 -14.98
C GLU A 291 3.52 -6.27 -14.65
N LYS A 292 2.35 -6.73 -15.08
CA LYS A 292 1.88 -8.13 -14.96
C LYS A 292 2.09 -8.73 -13.56
N PRO A 293 1.49 -8.15 -12.50
CA PRO A 293 1.65 -8.65 -11.14
C PRO A 293 1.00 -10.02 -10.96
N ILE A 294 1.42 -10.73 -9.92
CA ILE A 294 0.73 -11.92 -9.41
C ILE A 294 -0.27 -11.45 -8.35
N CYS A 295 -1.53 -11.86 -8.49
CA CYS A 295 -2.60 -11.45 -7.58
C CYS A 295 -3.09 -12.64 -6.74
N PHE A 296 -3.09 -12.47 -5.41
CA PHE A 296 -3.72 -13.38 -4.46
C PHE A 296 -5.01 -12.74 -3.96
N TYR A 297 -6.15 -13.35 -4.24
CA TYR A 297 -7.47 -12.91 -3.78
C TYR A 297 -7.90 -13.79 -2.60
N GLU A 298 -7.94 -13.21 -1.40
CA GLU A 298 -8.50 -13.87 -0.22
C GLU A 298 -10.01 -13.64 -0.20
N ASP A 299 -10.78 -14.71 -0.35
CA ASP A 299 -12.25 -14.70 -0.45
C ASP A 299 -12.77 -13.74 -1.52
N TYR A 300 -12.51 -14.08 -2.77
CA TYR A 300 -12.91 -13.27 -3.93
C TYR A 300 -14.42 -12.97 -3.97
N GLN A 301 -15.28 -13.91 -3.49
CA GLN A 301 -16.71 -13.67 -3.44
C GLN A 301 -17.07 -12.51 -2.50
N SER A 302 -16.43 -12.45 -1.33
CA SER A 302 -16.57 -11.33 -0.41
C SER A 302 -16.01 -10.03 -1.01
N CYS A 303 -14.92 -10.08 -1.80
CA CYS A 303 -14.44 -8.91 -2.55
C CYS A 303 -15.49 -8.34 -3.50
N ILE A 304 -16.20 -9.21 -4.24
CA ILE A 304 -17.31 -8.80 -5.13
C ILE A 304 -18.47 -8.19 -4.34
N GLU A 305 -18.78 -8.71 -3.18
CA GLU A 305 -19.84 -8.17 -2.32
C GLU A 305 -19.48 -6.79 -1.76
N HIS A 306 -18.24 -6.60 -1.32
CA HIS A 306 -17.71 -5.28 -0.91
C HIS A 306 -17.73 -4.28 -2.06
N GLU A 307 -17.31 -4.68 -3.26
CA GLU A 307 -17.39 -3.82 -4.45
C GLU A 307 -18.82 -3.32 -4.70
N LYS A 308 -19.83 -4.21 -4.62
CA LYS A 308 -21.22 -3.81 -4.82
C LYS A 308 -21.68 -2.77 -3.79
N VAL A 309 -21.32 -2.95 -2.52
CA VAL A 309 -21.64 -1.99 -1.45
C VAL A 309 -20.98 -0.65 -1.74
N MET A 310 -19.71 -0.63 -2.05
CA MET A 310 -18.96 0.58 -2.41
C MET A 310 -19.60 1.31 -3.59
N MET A 311 -20.00 0.59 -4.66
CA MET A 311 -20.63 1.20 -5.82
C MET A 311 -22.01 1.80 -5.52
N MET A 312 -22.77 1.20 -4.58
CA MET A 312 -24.03 1.78 -4.09
C MET A 312 -23.77 3.08 -3.34
N GLU A 313 -22.82 3.11 -2.42
CA GLU A 313 -22.45 4.29 -1.63
C GLU A 313 -21.98 5.44 -2.53
N ILE A 314 -21.13 5.16 -3.51
CA ILE A 314 -20.70 6.15 -4.50
C ILE A 314 -21.90 6.70 -5.27
N SER A 315 -22.81 5.85 -5.71
CA SER A 315 -24.01 6.26 -6.46
C SER A 315 -24.91 7.17 -5.61
N GLU A 316 -25.15 6.84 -4.34
CA GLU A 316 -25.90 7.66 -3.40
C GLU A 316 -25.24 9.03 -3.19
N TYR A 317 -23.93 9.04 -2.99
CA TYR A 317 -23.15 10.27 -2.85
C TYR A 317 -23.26 11.17 -4.08
N LEU A 318 -23.12 10.63 -5.28
CA LEU A 318 -23.25 11.40 -6.52
C LEU A 318 -24.65 12.00 -6.70
N ILE A 319 -25.69 11.26 -6.31
CA ILE A 319 -27.09 11.76 -6.32
C ILE A 319 -27.25 12.91 -5.31
N GLN A 320 -26.78 12.73 -4.08
CA GLN A 320 -26.92 13.74 -3.01
C GLN A 320 -26.19 15.03 -3.34
N THR A 321 -25.00 14.93 -3.89
CA THR A 321 -24.14 16.08 -4.23
C THR A 321 -24.49 16.73 -5.55
N LYS A 322 -25.42 16.16 -6.33
CA LYS A 322 -25.75 16.60 -7.70
C LYS A 322 -24.51 16.76 -8.57
N ALA A 323 -23.47 16.02 -8.27
CA ALA A 323 -22.26 16.00 -9.06
C ALA A 323 -22.57 15.44 -10.46
N LYS A 324 -22.37 16.24 -11.49
CA LYS A 324 -22.55 15.79 -12.89
C LYS A 324 -21.36 14.95 -13.40
N VAL A 325 -20.62 14.39 -12.50
CA VAL A 325 -19.34 13.80 -12.84
C VAL A 325 -19.56 12.35 -13.21
N GLU A 326 -19.32 12.00 -14.44
CA GLU A 326 -19.03 10.65 -14.92
C GLU A 326 -17.67 10.21 -14.36
N GLN A 327 -17.50 10.29 -13.03
CA GLN A 327 -16.21 9.97 -12.41
C GLN A 327 -16.19 8.51 -12.06
N HIS A 328 -15.37 7.77 -12.77
CA HIS A 328 -14.95 6.45 -12.35
C HIS A 328 -13.83 6.59 -11.32
N PHE A 329 -14.17 6.68 -10.03
CA PHE A 329 -13.18 6.67 -8.95
C PHE A 329 -12.49 5.33 -8.82
N PHE A 330 -13.17 4.27 -9.22
CA PHE A 330 -12.72 2.89 -9.18
C PHE A 330 -13.09 2.19 -10.50
N VAL A 331 -12.35 1.16 -10.85
CA VAL A 331 -12.70 0.24 -11.94
C VAL A 331 -13.35 -1.01 -11.35
N GLU A 332 -14.17 -1.70 -12.13
CA GLU A 332 -14.78 -2.95 -11.68
C GLU A 332 -13.71 -4.02 -11.46
N LEU A 333 -13.84 -4.77 -10.36
CA LEU A 333 -12.89 -5.82 -9.97
C LEU A 333 -12.68 -6.87 -11.07
N LYS A 334 -13.75 -7.21 -11.81
CA LYS A 334 -13.67 -8.14 -12.95
C LYS A 334 -12.80 -7.64 -14.10
N GLU A 335 -12.70 -6.31 -14.31
CA GLU A 335 -11.86 -5.75 -15.37
C GLU A 335 -10.38 -5.89 -15.06
N VAL A 336 -10.01 -5.72 -13.78
CA VAL A 336 -8.61 -5.80 -13.35
C VAL A 336 -8.06 -7.23 -13.31
N LEU A 337 -8.90 -8.27 -13.33
CA LEU A 337 -8.45 -9.65 -13.41
C LEU A 337 -7.59 -9.94 -14.65
N TYR A 338 -7.82 -9.22 -15.73
CA TYR A 338 -7.08 -9.39 -16.99
C TYR A 338 -5.73 -8.69 -17.00
N ASP A 339 -5.50 -7.77 -16.06
CA ASP A 339 -4.25 -7.00 -15.94
C ASP A 339 -3.14 -7.77 -15.21
N SER A 340 -3.50 -8.83 -14.48
CA SER A 340 -2.54 -9.72 -13.80
C SER A 340 -1.88 -10.72 -14.77
N LYS A 341 -0.73 -11.21 -14.38
CA LYS A 341 -0.09 -12.38 -15.02
C LYS A 341 -0.75 -13.68 -14.56
N LEU A 342 -1.02 -13.77 -13.25
CA LEU A 342 -1.60 -14.93 -12.61
C LEU A 342 -2.51 -14.49 -11.46
N ASN A 343 -3.72 -15.04 -11.40
CA ASN A 343 -4.65 -14.87 -10.29
C ASN A 343 -4.72 -16.16 -9.49
N ILE A 344 -4.54 -16.06 -8.19
CA ILE A 344 -4.66 -17.14 -7.22
C ILE A 344 -5.80 -16.78 -6.27
N PHE A 345 -6.90 -17.46 -6.40
CA PHE A 345 -8.08 -17.30 -5.54
C PHE A 345 -8.01 -18.27 -4.39
N THR A 346 -8.24 -17.79 -3.17
CA THR A 346 -8.28 -18.63 -1.98
C THR A 346 -9.58 -18.42 -1.22
N SER A 347 -10.16 -19.47 -0.65
CA SER A 347 -11.31 -19.39 0.23
C SER A 347 -11.33 -20.53 1.22
N LEU A 348 -11.92 -20.28 2.41
CA LEU A 348 -12.07 -21.29 3.45
C LEU A 348 -13.09 -22.34 3.05
N PHE A 349 -14.13 -21.95 2.32
CA PHE A 349 -15.16 -22.83 1.84
C PHE A 349 -15.04 -23.03 0.34
N ARG A 350 -15.58 -24.16 -0.16
CA ARG A 350 -15.62 -24.42 -1.58
C ARG A 350 -16.79 -23.64 -2.24
N ASN A 351 -16.50 -22.44 -2.69
CA ASN A 351 -17.47 -21.58 -3.37
C ASN A 351 -17.31 -21.68 -4.88
N ALA A 352 -18.41 -21.50 -5.62
CA ALA A 352 -18.32 -21.35 -7.07
C ALA A 352 -17.87 -19.91 -7.40
N LEU A 353 -16.87 -19.78 -8.24
CA LEU A 353 -16.43 -18.48 -8.79
C LEU A 353 -17.10 -18.30 -10.16
N HIS A 354 -18.34 -17.78 -10.17
CA HIS A 354 -19.21 -17.78 -11.35
C HIS A 354 -18.68 -16.94 -12.52
N ASP A 355 -17.93 -15.88 -12.23
CA ASP A 355 -17.45 -14.93 -13.23
C ASP A 355 -15.99 -15.17 -13.66
N VAL A 356 -15.37 -16.25 -13.18
CA VAL A 356 -13.97 -16.56 -13.44
C VAL A 356 -13.83 -17.93 -14.09
N LYS A 357 -13.23 -17.97 -15.28
CA LYS A 357 -12.84 -19.25 -15.90
C LYS A 357 -11.57 -19.75 -15.20
N LEU A 358 -11.71 -20.85 -14.45
CA LEU A 358 -10.59 -21.48 -13.74
C LEU A 358 -9.82 -22.41 -14.69
N ASP A 359 -8.48 -22.33 -14.62
CA ASP A 359 -7.58 -23.26 -15.29
C ASP A 359 -7.30 -24.47 -14.39
N TYR A 360 -7.12 -24.20 -13.07
CA TYR A 360 -6.87 -25.25 -12.07
C TYR A 360 -7.62 -25.00 -10.78
N HIS A 361 -8.00 -26.10 -10.10
CA HIS A 361 -8.64 -26.07 -8.80
C HIS A 361 -8.02 -27.14 -7.88
N TYR A 362 -7.56 -26.72 -6.70
CA TYR A 362 -6.96 -27.58 -5.69
C TYR A 362 -7.67 -27.39 -4.34
N PRO A 363 -8.35 -28.43 -3.81
CA PRO A 363 -8.83 -28.43 -2.44
C PRO A 363 -7.64 -28.71 -1.48
N LEU A 364 -7.38 -27.83 -0.53
CA LEU A 364 -6.26 -27.95 0.39
C LEU A 364 -6.62 -28.68 1.68
N GLU A 365 -7.91 -28.73 2.04
CA GLU A 365 -8.41 -29.38 3.27
C GLU A 365 -7.72 -28.86 4.54
N THR A 366 -7.57 -27.55 4.64
CA THR A 366 -6.97 -26.88 5.80
C THR A 366 -8.05 -26.25 6.67
N LEU A 367 -7.73 -26.00 7.93
CA LEU A 367 -8.62 -25.36 8.89
C LEU A 367 -7.94 -24.13 9.48
N ASN A 368 -8.73 -23.13 9.85
CA ASN A 368 -8.22 -21.98 10.60
C ASN A 368 -7.70 -22.43 11.97
N CYS A 369 -6.62 -21.84 12.43
CA CYS A 369 -6.12 -22.05 13.79
C CYS A 369 -7.13 -21.49 14.81
N PHE A 370 -7.22 -22.12 15.96
CA PHE A 370 -8.00 -21.60 17.07
C PHE A 370 -7.34 -20.33 17.62
N GLU A 371 -8.12 -19.29 17.87
CA GLU A 371 -7.63 -18.05 18.47
C GLU A 371 -7.71 -18.14 20.00
N TYR A 372 -6.57 -18.14 20.65
CA TYR A 372 -6.49 -18.27 22.12
C TYR A 372 -6.68 -16.96 22.89
N ASN A 373 -6.76 -15.83 22.21
CA ASN A 373 -6.98 -14.49 22.81
C ASN A 373 -6.10 -14.20 24.04
N ASN A 374 -4.80 -14.46 23.92
CA ASN A 374 -3.80 -14.38 25.00
C ASN A 374 -3.98 -15.38 26.15
N ASN A 375 -4.84 -16.38 26.02
CA ASN A 375 -4.99 -17.44 27.00
C ASN A 375 -3.93 -18.52 26.80
N ILE A 376 -2.74 -18.30 27.36
CA ILE A 376 -1.58 -19.19 27.25
C ILE A 376 -1.89 -20.59 27.84
N LYS A 377 -2.72 -20.67 28.90
CA LYS A 377 -3.08 -21.95 29.52
C LYS A 377 -3.87 -22.83 28.57
N SER A 378 -4.93 -22.29 27.94
CA SER A 378 -5.72 -23.04 26.95
C SER A 378 -4.88 -23.45 25.75
N MET A 379 -3.96 -22.59 25.30
CA MET A 379 -3.03 -22.92 24.23
C MET A 379 -2.12 -24.09 24.59
N LEU A 380 -1.55 -24.11 25.81
CA LEU A 380 -0.70 -25.19 26.27
C LEU A 380 -1.45 -26.51 26.45
N GLU A 381 -2.70 -26.47 26.93
CA GLU A 381 -3.56 -27.65 27.03
C GLU A 381 -3.86 -28.27 25.66
N ASP A 382 -4.16 -27.44 24.66
CA ASP A 382 -4.41 -27.87 23.28
C ASP A 382 -3.14 -28.41 22.61
N LEU A 383 -1.98 -27.75 22.82
CA LEU A 383 -0.69 -28.24 22.36
C LEU A 383 -0.34 -29.62 22.94
N LYS A 384 -0.59 -29.84 24.23
CA LYS A 384 -0.38 -31.15 24.91
C LYS A 384 -1.33 -32.22 24.35
N ALA A 385 -2.61 -31.89 24.14
CA ALA A 385 -3.59 -32.78 23.56
C ALA A 385 -3.26 -33.18 22.11
N ASN A 386 -2.52 -32.34 21.40
CA ASN A 386 -2.15 -32.53 20.01
C ASN A 386 -0.62 -32.66 19.80
N ALA A 387 0.07 -33.32 20.70
CA ALA A 387 1.54 -33.45 20.73
C ALA A 387 2.19 -33.97 19.42
N ASN A 388 1.42 -34.65 18.58
CA ASN A 388 1.88 -35.13 17.26
C ASN A 388 1.75 -34.06 16.11
N LYS A 389 1.27 -32.86 16.40
CA LYS A 389 1.16 -31.79 15.43
C LYS A 389 2.35 -30.85 15.54
N CYS A 390 2.75 -30.28 14.41
CA CYS A 390 3.75 -29.24 14.35
C CYS A 390 3.07 -27.87 14.37
N TYR A 391 3.51 -26.96 15.23
CA TYR A 391 3.00 -25.61 15.35
C TYR A 391 4.08 -24.61 14.93
N LEU A 392 3.68 -23.63 14.12
CA LEU A 392 4.52 -22.52 13.75
C LEU A 392 4.07 -21.29 14.55
N VAL A 393 4.94 -20.81 15.42
CA VAL A 393 4.73 -19.55 16.15
C VAL A 393 5.61 -18.48 15.53
N THR A 394 4.99 -17.38 15.08
CA THR A 394 5.67 -16.24 14.49
C THR A 394 5.45 -15.01 15.34
N HIS A 395 6.49 -14.23 15.56
CA HIS A 395 6.37 -12.91 16.19
C HIS A 395 7.57 -12.03 15.81
N THR A 396 7.33 -10.76 15.52
CA THR A 396 8.40 -9.76 15.24
C THR A 396 9.13 -9.33 16.50
N ASP A 397 8.50 -9.43 17.68
CA ASP A 397 9.10 -9.08 18.96
C ASP A 397 9.89 -10.27 19.53
N GLU A 398 11.23 -10.21 19.45
CA GLU A 398 12.13 -11.24 19.97
C GLU A 398 11.92 -11.52 21.47
N LYS A 399 11.54 -10.52 22.27
CA LYS A 399 11.26 -10.71 23.71
C LYS A 399 10.05 -11.58 23.94
N LYS A 400 8.98 -11.39 23.14
CA LYS A 400 7.80 -12.25 23.21
C LYS A 400 8.09 -13.66 22.71
N LEU A 401 8.89 -13.81 21.66
CA LEU A 401 9.36 -15.12 21.19
C LEU A 401 10.17 -15.87 22.25
N MET A 402 11.10 -15.19 22.92
CA MET A 402 11.87 -15.77 24.02
C MET A 402 10.97 -16.17 25.20
N PHE A 403 10.03 -15.29 25.57
CA PHE A 403 9.05 -15.60 26.63
C PHE A 403 8.22 -16.83 26.31
N LEU A 404 7.73 -16.97 25.08
CA LEU A 404 7.00 -18.16 24.62
C LEU A 404 7.88 -19.42 24.67
N GLN A 405 9.12 -19.33 24.20
CA GLN A 405 10.08 -20.45 24.25
C GLN A 405 10.36 -20.91 25.68
N GLU A 406 10.57 -19.98 26.62
CA GLU A 406 10.76 -20.29 28.05
C GLU A 406 9.50 -20.91 28.62
N THR A 407 8.32 -20.38 28.31
CA THR A 407 7.04 -20.91 28.78
C THR A 407 6.80 -22.32 28.26
N PHE A 408 7.12 -22.62 27.01
CA PHE A 408 7.02 -23.98 26.46
C PHE A 408 8.02 -24.94 27.13
N LYS A 409 9.27 -24.50 27.34
CA LYS A 409 10.28 -25.33 28.06
C LYS A 409 9.90 -25.62 29.48
N ALA A 410 9.26 -24.70 30.21
CA ALA A 410 8.85 -24.86 31.59
C ALA A 410 7.62 -25.78 31.78
N ASN A 411 6.84 -26.00 30.69
CA ASN A 411 5.60 -26.77 30.73
C ASN A 411 5.66 -28.11 29.98
N ASN A 412 6.83 -28.52 29.51
CA ASN A 412 7.10 -29.84 28.92
C ASN A 412 7.41 -30.89 29.97
#